data_0008b39e5a390f9c7ae4ade592f8d745
#
_entry.id   0008b39e5a390f9c7ae4ade592f8d745
#
_cell.length_a   1.000
_cell.length_b   1.000
_cell.length_c   1.000
_cell.angle_alpha   90.00
_cell.angle_beta   90.00
_cell.angle_gamma   90.00
#
_symmetry.space_group_name_H-M   'P 1'
#
loop_
_entity.id
_entity.type
_entity.pdbx_description
1 polymer ?
#
loop_
_entity_poly.entity_id
_entity_poly.type
_entity_poly.pdbx_seq_one_letter_code
_entity_poly.pdbx_strand_id
1 'polypeptide(L)'
;ESQFAAGKTALMINGPWAWDNVKKAKIDFAVAPVPAVVPGLPSKPFVGVLGCMITAPSKLKDIGREFIENHLLKIDSLKTISADVALGTPANKAYFAELSSDPNIAATMANARAGEPIPNIPEMGRVWPAVDAALEAITQGRQSPKEALDGAAARVLTK
;
A
#
# COMPACT_ATOMS: atom_id res chain seq x y z
N GLU A 1 1.00 -9.96 -9.64
CA GLU A 1 1.03 -10.85 -8.46
C GLU A 1 1.05 -12.32 -8.88
N SER A 2 0.11 -12.77 -9.75
CA SER A 2 0.00 -14.18 -10.16
C SER A 2 1.28 -14.76 -10.78
N GLN A 3 2.03 -13.99 -11.56
CA GLN A 3 3.29 -14.44 -12.16
C GLN A 3 4.38 -14.66 -11.10
N PHE A 4 4.43 -13.80 -10.09
CA PHE A 4 5.35 -13.93 -8.96
C PHE A 4 4.97 -15.16 -8.10
N ALA A 5 3.71 -15.30 -7.75
CA ALA A 5 3.22 -16.46 -7.01
C ALA A 5 3.39 -17.78 -7.78
N ALA A 6 3.43 -17.74 -9.11
CA ALA A 6 3.75 -18.90 -9.94
C ALA A 6 5.27 -19.15 -10.14
N GLY A 7 6.14 -18.35 -9.50
CA GLY A 7 7.60 -18.46 -9.65
C GLY A 7 8.13 -18.03 -11.03
N LYS A 8 7.33 -17.32 -11.83
CA LYS A 8 7.71 -16.93 -13.20
C LYS A 8 8.41 -15.57 -13.27
N THR A 9 8.39 -14.79 -12.21
CA THR A 9 9.11 -13.53 -12.09
C THR A 9 9.88 -13.49 -10.77
N ALA A 10 11.08 -12.92 -10.80
CA ALA A 10 11.94 -12.82 -9.63
C ALA A 10 11.59 -11.61 -8.74
N LEU A 11 10.95 -10.59 -9.30
CA LEU A 11 10.61 -9.35 -8.62
C LEU A 11 9.14 -8.97 -8.85
N MET A 12 8.56 -8.34 -7.85
CA MET A 12 7.22 -7.77 -7.89
C MET A 12 7.19 -6.47 -7.10
N ILE A 13 6.57 -5.43 -7.64
CA ILE A 13 6.24 -4.22 -6.86
C ILE A 13 4.79 -4.39 -6.41
N ASN A 14 4.60 -4.46 -5.09
CA ASN A 14 3.27 -4.64 -4.48
C ASN A 14 3.30 -4.18 -3.01
N GLY A 15 2.20 -4.35 -2.29
CA GLY A 15 2.09 -4.02 -0.88
C GLY A 15 1.87 -5.26 0.01
N PRO A 16 1.79 -5.04 1.35
CA PRO A 16 1.64 -6.14 2.32
C PRO A 16 0.41 -7.02 2.09
N TRP A 17 -0.63 -6.52 1.47
CA TRP A 17 -1.84 -7.28 1.12
C TRP A 17 -1.56 -8.48 0.20
N ALA A 18 -0.44 -8.50 -0.52
CA ALA A 18 -0.06 -9.61 -1.37
C ALA A 18 0.65 -10.74 -0.62
N TRP A 19 1.13 -10.51 0.61
CA TRP A 19 1.98 -11.48 1.33
C TRP A 19 1.28 -12.81 1.59
N ASP A 20 0.00 -12.79 1.92
CA ASP A 20 -0.74 -14.02 2.21
C ASP A 20 -0.86 -14.92 0.98
N ASN A 21 -1.09 -14.34 -0.20
CA ASN A 21 -1.14 -15.10 -1.44
C ASN A 21 0.22 -15.67 -1.82
N VAL A 22 1.31 -14.91 -1.60
CA VAL A 22 2.67 -15.37 -1.85
C VAL A 22 3.06 -16.50 -0.89
N LYS A 23 2.71 -16.37 0.40
CA LYS A 23 2.91 -17.42 1.41
C LYS A 23 2.12 -18.70 1.07
N LYS A 24 0.84 -18.56 0.68
CA LYS A 24 -0.01 -19.70 0.25
C LYS A 24 0.58 -20.41 -0.97
N ALA A 25 1.23 -19.67 -1.86
CA ALA A 25 1.95 -20.22 -3.01
C ALA A 25 3.31 -20.86 -2.63
N LYS A 26 3.71 -20.82 -1.35
CA LYS A 26 4.98 -21.36 -0.82
C LYS A 26 6.21 -20.74 -1.49
N ILE A 27 6.12 -19.48 -1.90
CA ILE A 27 7.27 -18.72 -2.40
C ILE A 27 8.03 -18.16 -1.19
N ASP A 28 9.31 -18.47 -1.11
CA ASP A 28 10.24 -17.79 -0.20
C ASP A 28 10.54 -16.40 -0.76
N PHE A 29 10.19 -15.36 -0.02
CA PHE A 29 10.31 -13.98 -0.47
C PHE A 29 10.83 -13.06 0.63
N ALA A 30 11.47 -11.99 0.21
CA ALA A 30 11.85 -10.88 1.07
C ALA A 30 11.26 -9.58 0.52
N VAL A 31 11.07 -8.61 1.41
CA VAL A 31 10.64 -7.25 1.08
C VAL A 31 11.86 -6.34 1.12
N ALA A 32 11.97 -5.46 0.12
CA ALA A 32 13.01 -4.44 0.04
C ALA A 32 12.39 -3.07 -0.25
N PRO A 33 13.03 -1.97 0.16
CA PRO A 33 12.67 -0.64 -0.30
C PRO A 33 12.73 -0.54 -1.82
N VAL A 34 11.78 0.21 -2.42
CA VAL A 34 11.79 0.46 -3.86
C VAL A 34 13.08 1.22 -4.21
N PRO A 35 13.92 0.68 -5.09
CA PRO A 35 15.21 1.28 -5.40
C PRO A 35 15.04 2.59 -6.19
N ALA A 36 16.04 3.46 -6.10
CA ALA A 36 16.12 4.63 -6.95
C ALA A 36 16.31 4.21 -8.42
N VAL A 37 15.48 4.75 -9.31
CA VAL A 37 15.61 4.52 -10.77
C VAL A 37 16.73 5.37 -11.34
N VAL A 38 16.91 6.57 -10.78
CA VAL A 38 17.98 7.51 -11.17
C VAL A 38 18.92 7.71 -9.98
N PRO A 39 20.24 7.58 -10.14
CA PRO A 39 21.19 7.85 -9.07
C PRO A 39 20.98 9.23 -8.44
N GLY A 40 20.92 9.29 -7.12
CA GLY A 40 20.68 10.52 -6.36
C GLY A 40 19.23 10.96 -6.22
N LEU A 41 18.28 10.27 -6.89
CA LEU A 41 16.83 10.51 -6.75
C LEU A 41 16.17 9.30 -6.11
N PRO A 42 16.01 9.26 -4.78
CA PRO A 42 15.39 8.15 -4.09
C PRO A 42 13.91 8.01 -4.52
N SER A 43 13.45 6.78 -4.62
CA SER A 43 12.03 6.50 -4.83
C SER A 43 11.21 6.97 -3.64
N LYS A 44 10.07 7.57 -3.92
CA LYS A 44 9.10 8.03 -2.93
C LYS A 44 7.75 7.35 -3.19
N PRO A 45 7.56 6.13 -2.68
CA PRO A 45 6.28 5.43 -2.84
C PRO A 45 5.15 6.19 -2.12
N PHE A 46 3.94 6.07 -2.63
CA PHE A 46 2.78 6.55 -1.89
C PHE A 46 2.55 5.72 -0.63
N VAL A 47 2.29 6.42 0.47
CA VAL A 47 1.95 5.83 1.76
C VAL A 47 0.45 5.94 1.97
N GLY A 48 -0.24 4.80 1.89
CA GLY A 48 -1.64 4.68 2.27
C GLY A 48 -1.77 4.34 3.75
N VAL A 49 -2.71 4.99 4.44
CA VAL A 49 -3.04 4.69 5.82
C VAL A 49 -4.46 4.13 5.87
N LEU A 50 -4.58 2.87 6.31
CA LEU A 50 -5.89 2.28 6.59
C LEU A 50 -6.35 2.72 7.97
N GLY A 51 -7.60 3.15 8.05
CA GLY A 51 -8.19 3.59 9.30
C GLY A 51 -9.67 3.23 9.40
N CYS A 52 -10.17 3.17 10.62
CA CYS A 52 -11.59 3.03 10.90
C CYS A 52 -12.23 4.39 11.12
N MET A 53 -13.41 4.60 10.53
CA MET A 53 -14.17 5.84 10.67
C MET A 53 -15.61 5.54 11.07
N ILE A 54 -16.18 6.41 11.90
CA ILE A 54 -17.60 6.38 12.24
C ILE A 54 -18.28 7.38 11.30
N THR A 55 -19.24 6.91 10.51
CA THR A 55 -19.95 7.77 9.56
C THR A 55 -20.78 8.84 10.27
N ALA A 56 -20.84 10.04 9.69
CA ALA A 56 -21.57 11.17 10.27
C ALA A 56 -23.06 10.88 10.58
N PRO A 57 -23.82 10.16 9.72
CA PRO A 57 -25.23 9.85 9.99
C PRO A 57 -25.45 8.71 10.99
N SER A 58 -24.39 8.00 11.45
CA SER A 58 -24.55 6.91 12.42
C SER A 58 -25.20 7.42 13.71
N LYS A 59 -26.22 6.68 14.16
CA LYS A 59 -26.87 6.89 15.47
C LYS A 59 -26.19 6.15 16.62
N LEU A 60 -25.20 5.29 16.30
CA LEU A 60 -24.49 4.42 17.25
C LEU A 60 -23.03 4.88 17.43
N LYS A 61 -22.77 6.18 17.45
CA LYS A 61 -21.39 6.71 17.47
C LYS A 61 -20.61 6.32 18.72
N ASP A 62 -21.28 6.31 19.86
CA ASP A 62 -20.63 5.96 21.12
C ASP A 62 -20.28 4.49 21.19
N ILE A 63 -21.16 3.60 20.69
CA ILE A 63 -20.87 2.17 20.56
C ILE A 63 -19.73 1.95 19.55
N GLY A 64 -19.76 2.68 18.43
CA GLY A 64 -18.69 2.61 17.42
C GLY A 64 -17.35 3.04 17.99
N ARG A 65 -17.31 4.12 18.78
CA ARG A 65 -16.10 4.58 19.46
C ARG A 65 -15.61 3.54 20.47
N GLU A 66 -16.48 3.06 21.32
CA GLU A 66 -16.16 2.00 22.29
C GLU A 66 -15.55 0.78 21.63
N PHE A 67 -16.16 0.32 20.53
CA PHE A 67 -15.64 -0.83 19.76
C PHE A 67 -14.24 -0.54 19.17
N ILE A 68 -14.05 0.62 18.53
CA ILE A 68 -12.76 0.96 17.92
C ILE A 68 -11.66 1.10 18.98
N GLU A 69 -11.90 1.90 20.03
CA GLU A 69 -10.87 2.25 21.02
C GLU A 69 -10.57 1.09 21.98
N ASN A 70 -11.61 0.39 22.44
CA ASN A 70 -11.48 -0.59 23.51
C ASN A 70 -11.47 -2.06 23.05
N HIS A 71 -11.73 -2.31 21.77
CA HIS A 71 -11.69 -3.64 21.20
C HIS A 71 -10.79 -3.72 19.97
N LEU A 72 -11.09 -3.01 18.89
CA LEU A 72 -10.40 -3.18 17.61
C LEU A 72 -8.92 -2.78 17.67
N LEU A 73 -8.59 -1.67 18.32
CA LEU A 73 -7.22 -1.13 18.37
C LEU A 73 -6.35 -1.70 19.49
N LYS A 74 -6.86 -2.64 20.28
CA LYS A 74 -6.03 -3.36 21.26
C LYS A 74 -5.02 -4.26 20.54
N ILE A 75 -3.83 -4.39 21.12
CA ILE A 75 -2.73 -5.16 20.50
C ILE A 75 -3.16 -6.60 20.26
N ASP A 76 -3.86 -7.25 21.19
CA ASP A 76 -4.32 -8.64 21.04
C ASP A 76 -5.30 -8.80 19.88
N SER A 77 -6.20 -7.81 19.68
CA SER A 77 -7.11 -7.81 18.54
C SER A 77 -6.38 -7.60 17.22
N LEU A 78 -5.41 -6.68 17.20
CA LEU A 78 -4.56 -6.47 16.04
C LEU A 78 -3.73 -7.71 15.69
N LYS A 79 -3.21 -8.42 16.69
CA LYS A 79 -2.53 -9.71 16.50
C LYS A 79 -3.46 -10.77 15.91
N THR A 80 -4.68 -10.85 16.43
CA THR A 80 -5.69 -11.80 15.93
C THR A 80 -6.03 -11.51 14.46
N ILE A 81 -6.25 -10.24 14.11
CA ILE A 81 -6.50 -9.84 12.72
C ILE A 81 -5.28 -10.12 11.85
N SER A 82 -4.08 -9.79 12.33
CA SER A 82 -2.83 -9.99 11.58
C SER A 82 -2.50 -11.46 11.34
N ALA A 83 -3.03 -12.37 12.16
CA ALA A 83 -2.89 -13.81 11.96
C ALA A 83 -3.77 -14.34 10.80
N ASP A 84 -4.87 -13.64 10.48
CA ASP A 84 -5.78 -13.99 9.40
C ASP A 84 -5.46 -13.22 8.10
N VAL A 85 -5.15 -11.93 8.23
CA VAL A 85 -4.84 -11.04 7.09
C VAL A 85 -3.62 -10.18 7.42
N ALA A 86 -2.63 -10.17 6.54
CA ALA A 86 -1.43 -9.36 6.72
C ALA A 86 -1.76 -7.86 6.77
N LEU A 87 -1.65 -7.26 7.97
CA LEU A 87 -1.91 -5.84 8.19
C LEU A 87 -0.79 -4.92 7.69
N GLY A 88 0.37 -5.49 7.36
CA GLY A 88 1.56 -4.70 7.06
C GLY A 88 2.12 -4.03 8.32
N THR A 89 2.56 -2.77 8.20
CA THR A 89 3.13 -2.03 9.33
C THR A 89 2.03 -1.42 10.18
N PRO A 90 1.87 -1.83 11.46
CA PRO A 90 0.83 -1.27 12.32
C PRO A 90 1.14 0.17 12.72
N ALA A 91 0.09 1.02 12.79
CA ALA A 91 0.19 2.39 13.30
C ALA A 91 0.36 2.45 14.83
N ASN A 92 -0.03 1.39 15.54
CA ASN A 92 0.17 1.26 16.99
C ASN A 92 1.67 1.09 17.28
N LYS A 93 2.26 2.07 17.98
CA LYS A 93 3.72 2.10 18.24
C LYS A 93 4.22 0.93 19.06
N ALA A 94 3.44 0.47 20.05
CA ALA A 94 3.84 -0.66 20.89
C ALA A 94 3.80 -1.96 20.08
N TYR A 95 2.77 -2.17 19.28
CA TYR A 95 2.68 -3.35 18.42
C TYR A 95 3.76 -3.32 17.31
N PHE A 96 4.03 -2.13 16.74
CA PHE A 96 5.15 -1.99 15.80
C PHE A 96 6.48 -2.37 16.44
N ALA A 97 6.74 -1.96 17.69
CA ALA A 97 7.98 -2.30 18.39
C ALA A 97 8.16 -3.82 18.54
N GLU A 98 7.08 -4.57 18.79
CA GLU A 98 7.12 -6.04 18.85
C GLU A 98 7.48 -6.67 17.49
N LEU A 99 7.03 -6.05 16.36
CA LEU A 99 7.26 -6.54 15.00
C LEU A 99 8.54 -5.98 14.35
N SER A 100 9.24 -5.08 15.02
CA SER A 100 10.37 -4.34 14.41
C SER A 100 11.55 -5.23 13.99
N SER A 101 11.67 -6.43 14.55
CA SER A 101 12.66 -7.44 14.17
C SER A 101 12.29 -8.23 12.91
N ASP A 102 11.04 -8.18 12.45
CA ASP A 102 10.63 -8.81 11.19
C ASP A 102 11.21 -8.00 10.02
N PRO A 103 12.05 -8.60 9.16
CA PRO A 103 12.70 -7.87 8.06
C PRO A 103 11.71 -7.31 7.04
N ASN A 104 10.58 -7.97 6.81
CA ASN A 104 9.55 -7.49 5.87
C ASN A 104 8.82 -6.26 6.44
N ILE A 105 8.51 -6.26 7.73
CA ILE A 105 7.94 -5.10 8.42
C ILE A 105 8.94 -3.94 8.45
N ALA A 106 10.20 -4.21 8.75
CA ALA A 106 11.25 -3.20 8.77
C ALA A 106 11.43 -2.55 7.38
N ALA A 107 11.47 -3.34 6.30
CA ALA A 107 11.58 -2.84 4.92
C ALA A 107 10.33 -2.05 4.51
N THR A 108 9.13 -2.50 4.91
CA THR A 108 7.88 -1.77 4.66
C THR A 108 7.87 -0.41 5.37
N MET A 109 8.34 -0.36 6.62
CA MET A 109 8.49 0.90 7.36
C MET A 109 9.55 1.80 6.71
N ALA A 110 10.65 1.25 6.20
CA ALA A 110 11.66 2.03 5.47
C ALA A 110 11.06 2.68 4.21
N ASN A 111 10.24 1.95 3.44
CA ASN A 111 9.49 2.50 2.32
C ASN A 111 8.52 3.62 2.77
N ALA A 112 7.78 3.41 3.85
CA ALA A 112 6.84 4.40 4.37
C ALA A 112 7.54 5.68 4.82
N ARG A 113 8.72 5.59 5.42
CA ARG A 113 9.52 6.76 5.84
C ARG A 113 10.13 7.53 4.68
N ALA A 114 10.49 6.83 3.59
CA ALA A 114 10.99 7.46 2.37
C ALA A 114 9.87 8.00 1.48
N GLY A 115 8.66 7.49 1.65
CA GLY A 115 7.50 7.80 0.84
C GLY A 115 6.80 9.10 1.21
N GLU A 116 5.73 9.37 0.49
CA GLU A 116 4.85 10.52 0.73
C GLU A 116 3.41 10.05 0.98
N PRO A 117 2.71 10.59 1.99
CA PRO A 117 1.31 10.28 2.21
C PRO A 117 0.48 10.58 0.97
N ILE A 118 -0.46 9.69 0.65
CA ILE A 118 -1.41 9.93 -0.44
C ILE A 118 -2.19 11.21 -0.13
N PRO A 119 -2.18 12.23 -1.01
CA PRO A 119 -2.93 13.46 -0.80
C PRO A 119 -4.43 13.18 -0.65
N ASN A 120 -5.06 13.79 0.36
CA ASN A 120 -6.51 13.67 0.55
C ASN A 120 -7.25 14.79 -0.20
N ILE A 121 -7.21 14.73 -1.54
CA ILE A 121 -7.85 15.68 -2.45
C ILE A 121 -8.70 14.92 -3.47
N PRO A 122 -9.77 15.53 -4.00
CA PRO A 122 -10.68 14.88 -4.97
C PRO A 122 -9.99 14.34 -6.23
N GLU A 123 -8.93 15.02 -6.67
CA GLU A 123 -8.15 14.66 -7.86
C GLU A 123 -7.50 13.27 -7.75
N MET A 124 -7.21 12.81 -6.53
CA MET A 124 -6.63 11.48 -6.31
C MET A 124 -7.51 10.35 -6.83
N GLY A 125 -8.83 10.52 -6.85
CA GLY A 125 -9.75 9.55 -7.45
C GLY A 125 -9.52 9.31 -8.94
N ARG A 126 -8.86 10.24 -9.63
CA ARG A 126 -8.54 10.16 -11.08
C ARG A 126 -7.13 9.67 -11.36
N VAL A 127 -6.25 9.67 -10.35
CA VAL A 127 -4.82 9.31 -10.54
C VAL A 127 -4.69 7.86 -10.98
N TRP A 128 -5.30 6.91 -10.27
CA TRP A 128 -5.14 5.49 -10.57
C TRP A 128 -5.63 5.12 -11.96
N PRO A 129 -6.88 5.46 -12.38
CA PRO A 129 -7.32 5.16 -13.74
C PRO A 129 -6.47 5.83 -14.83
N ALA A 130 -5.96 7.04 -14.58
CA ALA A 130 -5.12 7.75 -15.53
C ALA A 130 -3.73 7.08 -15.68
N VAL A 131 -3.13 6.65 -14.57
CA VAL A 131 -1.82 5.97 -14.57
C VAL A 131 -1.95 4.57 -15.17
N ASP A 132 -2.98 3.82 -14.82
CA ASP A 132 -3.23 2.47 -15.37
C ASP A 132 -3.35 2.52 -16.90
N ALA A 133 -4.14 3.47 -17.42
CA ALA A 133 -4.28 3.65 -18.87
C ALA A 133 -2.96 4.07 -19.55
N ALA A 134 -2.14 4.88 -18.88
CA ALA A 134 -0.83 5.26 -19.40
C ALA A 134 0.13 4.06 -19.44
N LEU A 135 0.20 3.28 -18.36
CA LEU A 135 1.04 2.08 -18.30
C LEU A 135 0.63 1.05 -19.34
N GLU A 136 -0.67 0.86 -19.53
CA GLU A 136 -1.19 -0.03 -20.58
C GLU A 136 -0.77 0.44 -21.97
N ALA A 137 -0.93 1.73 -22.28
CA ALA A 137 -0.55 2.30 -23.57
C ALA A 137 0.97 2.16 -23.85
N ILE A 138 1.80 2.36 -22.82
CA ILE A 138 3.26 2.21 -22.92
C ILE A 138 3.64 0.74 -23.16
N THR A 139 3.11 -0.17 -22.35
CA THR A 139 3.48 -1.59 -22.41
C THR A 139 3.00 -2.28 -23.69
N GLN A 140 1.93 -1.76 -24.29
CA GLN A 140 1.43 -2.22 -25.60
C GLN A 140 2.09 -1.50 -26.80
N GLY A 141 3.03 -0.59 -26.55
CA GLY A 141 3.72 0.15 -27.60
C GLY A 141 2.82 1.16 -28.35
N ARG A 142 1.65 1.51 -27.80
CA ARG A 142 0.71 2.46 -28.42
C ARG A 142 1.13 3.92 -28.28
N GLN A 143 1.87 4.25 -27.23
CA GLN A 143 2.37 5.59 -26.96
C GLN A 143 3.78 5.54 -26.36
N SER A 144 4.57 6.58 -26.55
CA SER A 144 5.80 6.76 -25.80
C SER A 144 5.51 7.01 -24.33
N PRO A 145 6.44 6.69 -23.41
CA PRO A 145 6.27 6.98 -21.98
C PRO A 145 5.91 8.44 -21.69
N LYS A 146 6.55 9.37 -22.41
CA LYS A 146 6.28 10.80 -22.23
C LYS A 146 4.85 11.18 -22.64
N GLU A 147 4.41 10.79 -23.81
CA GLU A 147 3.05 11.10 -24.30
C GLU A 147 1.97 10.50 -23.40
N ALA A 148 2.15 9.26 -22.96
CA ALA A 148 1.20 8.58 -22.10
C ALA A 148 1.10 9.26 -20.72
N LEU A 149 2.24 9.65 -20.13
CA LEU A 149 2.28 10.31 -18.83
C LEU A 149 1.77 11.75 -18.88
N ASP A 150 2.09 12.51 -19.92
CA ASP A 150 1.53 13.86 -20.13
C ASP A 150 0.00 13.80 -20.28
N GLY A 151 -0.50 12.82 -21.03
CA GLY A 151 -1.92 12.57 -21.16
C GLY A 151 -2.59 12.14 -19.85
N ALA A 152 -1.92 11.35 -19.03
CA ALA A 152 -2.40 10.98 -17.70
C ALA A 152 -2.49 12.22 -16.78
N ALA A 153 -1.44 13.03 -16.73
CA ALA A 153 -1.43 14.27 -15.95
C ALA A 153 -2.57 15.22 -16.36
N ALA A 154 -2.79 15.39 -17.66
CA ALA A 154 -3.91 16.19 -18.18
C ALA A 154 -5.27 15.66 -17.68
N ARG A 155 -5.50 14.33 -17.76
CA ARG A 155 -6.74 13.69 -17.26
C ARG A 155 -6.97 13.88 -15.76
N VAL A 156 -5.92 13.83 -14.94
CA VAL A 156 -6.02 14.06 -13.49
C VAL A 156 -6.45 15.49 -13.20
N LEU A 157 -5.93 16.47 -13.95
CA LEU A 157 -6.17 17.90 -13.73
C LEU A 157 -7.47 18.41 -14.38
N THR A 158 -8.09 17.66 -15.29
CA THR A 158 -9.37 18.05 -15.88
C THR A 158 -10.47 18.05 -14.82
N LYS A 159 -11.23 19.16 -14.75
CA LYS A 159 -12.37 19.31 -13.82
C LYS A 159 -13.59 18.53 -14.28
#